data_3d814f8f0ecc253e6f636680e60934b3
#
_entry.id   3d814f8f0ecc253e6f636680e60934b3
#
_cell.length_a   1.000
_cell.length_b   1.000
_cell.length_c   1.000
_cell.angle_alpha   90.00
_cell.angle_beta   90.00
_cell.angle_gamma   90.00
#
_symmetry.space_group_name_H-M   'P 1'
#
loop_
_entity.id
_entity.type
_entity.pdbx_description
1 polymer ?
#
loop_
_entity_poly.entity_id
_entity_poly.type
_entity_poly.pdbx_seq_one_letter_code
_entity_poly.pdbx_strand_id
1 'polypeptide(L)'
;MNRLGMNYVRARVSGNTAGIYTPVLNGQQVSLCEPEEVKKALGLTDDDVKNPLVCGYLEMYKGEDKIKIRVILDSHFLIGPDGAHINISGISGLAAKTSYSMFLLRAIQSKFRTENGDTCAFVFFNVKGRDLMAIDEPNLGLSSEDKQIYSDLGLTDTPFENVRYYYPYSKSDVAKVQSYAAPSDIEQQKRDKKAFTYKFTFADNKDKLDLLLANEEDP
;
A
#
# COMPACT_ATOMS: atom_id res chain seq x y z
N MET A 1 -31.26 -45.31 -5.27
CA MET A 1 -30.11 -45.24 -4.35
C MET A 1 -29.36 -43.97 -4.67
N ASN A 2 -29.53 -42.91 -3.86
CA ASN A 2 -28.71 -41.71 -3.97
C ASN A 2 -27.32 -42.05 -3.44
N ARG A 3 -26.29 -42.01 -4.29
CA ARG A 3 -24.91 -42.04 -3.83
C ARG A 3 -24.66 -40.73 -3.12
N LEU A 4 -24.42 -40.76 -1.83
CA LEU A 4 -23.87 -39.63 -1.11
C LEU A 4 -22.59 -39.22 -1.80
N GLY A 5 -22.57 -37.99 -2.34
CA GLY A 5 -21.37 -37.41 -2.95
C GLY A 5 -20.32 -37.26 -1.86
N MET A 6 -19.17 -37.86 -2.08
CA MET A 6 -18.03 -37.72 -1.17
C MET A 6 -17.25 -36.46 -1.57
N ASN A 7 -17.28 -35.45 -0.75
CA ASN A 7 -16.40 -34.29 -0.91
C ASN A 7 -14.99 -34.68 -0.44
N TYR A 8 -14.00 -34.48 -1.29
CA TYR A 8 -12.60 -34.72 -0.90
C TYR A 8 -11.73 -33.50 -1.27
N VAL A 9 -10.69 -33.33 -0.49
CA VAL A 9 -9.67 -32.31 -0.70
C VAL A 9 -8.30 -32.99 -0.71
N ARG A 10 -7.47 -32.59 -1.67
CA ARG A 10 -6.06 -32.94 -1.65
C ARG A 10 -5.31 -31.84 -0.93
N ALA A 11 -4.76 -32.15 0.23
CA ALA A 11 -3.96 -31.21 1.01
C ALA A 11 -2.49 -31.66 1.03
N ARG A 12 -1.59 -30.67 1.05
CA ARG A 12 -0.16 -30.89 1.27
C ARG A 12 0.19 -30.35 2.65
N VAL A 13 0.74 -31.17 3.50
CA VAL A 13 1.29 -30.74 4.78
C VAL A 13 2.58 -29.98 4.49
N SER A 14 2.61 -28.69 4.86
CA SER A 14 3.79 -27.83 4.70
C SER A 14 4.61 -27.69 5.98
N GLY A 15 4.02 -28.04 7.12
CA GLY A 15 4.69 -28.04 8.43
C GLY A 15 3.73 -28.52 9.51
N ASN A 16 4.23 -28.74 10.71
CA ASN A 16 3.41 -28.94 11.89
C ASN A 16 4.12 -28.38 13.14
N THR A 17 3.35 -27.78 14.03
CA THR A 17 3.86 -27.12 15.24
C THR A 17 4.23 -28.07 16.37
N ALA A 18 3.80 -29.34 16.26
CA ALA A 18 4.05 -30.36 17.27
C ALA A 18 5.27 -31.25 16.96
N GLY A 19 5.93 -31.04 15.81
CA GLY A 19 7.05 -31.89 15.37
C GLY A 19 6.66 -33.33 15.08
N ILE A 20 5.38 -33.63 14.84
CA ILE A 20 4.87 -34.96 14.61
C ILE A 20 4.91 -35.26 13.10
N TYR A 21 5.73 -36.19 12.68
CA TYR A 21 5.92 -36.56 11.26
C TYR A 21 5.22 -37.86 10.88
N THR A 22 4.31 -38.33 11.70
CA THR A 22 3.49 -39.50 11.36
C THR A 22 2.37 -39.12 10.38
N PRO A 23 2.04 -39.97 9.40
CA PRO A 23 0.90 -39.75 8.53
C PRO A 23 -0.41 -39.65 9.30
N VAL A 24 -1.33 -38.81 8.82
CA VAL A 24 -2.69 -38.74 9.37
C VAL A 24 -3.37 -40.11 9.15
N LEU A 25 -3.91 -40.65 10.21
CA LEU A 25 -4.58 -41.97 10.14
C LEU A 25 -5.89 -41.87 9.35
N ASN A 26 -6.23 -42.95 8.68
CA ASN A 26 -7.48 -43.05 7.95
C ASN A 26 -8.69 -42.90 8.92
N GLY A 27 -9.70 -42.19 8.51
CA GLY A 27 -10.91 -41.94 9.31
C GLY A 27 -10.81 -40.79 10.34
N GLN A 28 -9.70 -40.04 10.35
CA GLN A 28 -9.62 -38.83 11.16
C GLN A 28 -10.51 -37.73 10.56
N GLN A 29 -11.14 -36.97 11.44
CA GLN A 29 -11.97 -35.84 11.03
C GLN A 29 -11.09 -34.68 10.56
N VAL A 30 -11.49 -34.04 9.46
CA VAL A 30 -10.88 -32.84 8.94
C VAL A 30 -11.92 -31.72 8.97
N SER A 31 -11.59 -30.62 9.59
CA SER A 31 -12.43 -29.42 9.66
C SER A 31 -11.73 -28.22 9.02
N LEU A 32 -12.50 -27.18 8.76
CA LEU A 32 -11.93 -25.88 8.42
C LEU A 32 -11.22 -25.30 9.65
N CYS A 33 -10.12 -24.60 9.40
CA CYS A 33 -9.37 -23.96 10.49
C CYS A 33 -10.12 -22.74 11.04
N GLU A 34 -10.06 -22.55 12.32
CA GLU A 34 -10.48 -21.33 12.97
C GLU A 34 -9.48 -20.17 12.69
N PRO A 35 -9.92 -18.89 12.81
CA PRO A 35 -9.06 -17.72 12.53
C PRO A 35 -7.71 -17.76 13.26
N GLU A 36 -7.67 -18.16 14.52
CA GLU A 36 -6.43 -18.22 15.30
C GLU A 36 -5.47 -19.32 14.85
N GLU A 37 -6.01 -20.43 14.38
CA GLU A 37 -5.20 -21.50 13.80
C GLU A 37 -4.58 -21.07 12.47
N VAL A 38 -5.32 -20.32 11.64
CA VAL A 38 -4.81 -19.76 10.40
C VAL A 38 -3.73 -18.73 10.66
N LYS A 39 -3.92 -17.82 11.61
CA LYS A 39 -2.89 -16.84 12.04
C LYS A 39 -1.61 -17.55 12.44
N LYS A 40 -1.71 -18.54 13.31
CA LYS A 40 -0.56 -19.33 13.76
C LYS A 40 0.15 -20.05 12.61
N ALA A 41 -0.61 -20.65 11.70
CA ALA A 41 -0.04 -21.36 10.54
C ALA A 41 0.68 -20.42 9.57
N LEU A 42 0.25 -19.18 9.47
CA LEU A 42 0.82 -18.16 8.58
C LEU A 42 1.87 -17.28 9.26
N GLY A 43 2.09 -17.44 10.56
CA GLY A 43 2.98 -16.57 11.33
C GLY A 43 2.47 -15.14 11.47
N LEU A 44 1.16 -14.95 11.48
CA LEU A 44 0.49 -13.66 11.62
C LEU A 44 -0.01 -13.38 13.04
N THR A 45 0.67 -13.93 14.04
CA THR A 45 0.34 -13.68 15.45
C THR A 45 0.80 -12.28 15.85
N ASP A 46 -0.09 -11.54 16.48
CA ASP A 46 0.13 -10.14 16.86
C ASP A 46 1.23 -10.01 17.92
N ASP A 47 1.45 -11.05 18.71
CA ASP A 47 2.33 -11.06 19.90
C ASP A 47 3.83 -10.91 19.54
N ASP A 48 4.22 -11.25 18.33
CA ASP A 48 5.62 -11.23 17.88
C ASP A 48 6.01 -9.95 17.13
N VAL A 49 5.06 -9.04 16.82
CA VAL A 49 5.29 -7.85 16.03
C VAL A 49 5.43 -6.61 16.91
N LYS A 50 6.65 -6.07 17.00
CA LYS A 50 6.94 -4.92 17.88
C LYS A 50 6.29 -3.62 17.43
N ASN A 51 6.24 -3.39 16.11
CA ASN A 51 5.70 -2.17 15.53
C ASN A 51 4.57 -2.51 14.54
N PRO A 52 3.43 -3.02 15.01
CA PRO A 52 2.39 -3.57 14.15
C PRO A 52 1.81 -2.52 13.21
N LEU A 53 1.78 -2.81 11.92
CA LEU A 53 1.10 -2.04 10.89
C LEU A 53 0.11 -2.96 10.17
N VAL A 54 -1.15 -2.58 10.17
CA VAL A 54 -2.18 -3.30 9.43
C VAL A 54 -2.01 -3.04 7.93
N CYS A 55 -1.77 -4.11 7.18
CA CYS A 55 -1.49 -4.07 5.74
C CYS A 55 -2.64 -4.62 4.88
N GLY A 56 -3.77 -4.93 5.49
CA GLY A 56 -4.93 -5.48 4.83
C GLY A 56 -5.53 -6.66 5.62
N TYR A 57 -6.25 -7.50 4.91
CA TYR A 57 -6.79 -8.75 5.49
C TYR A 57 -6.75 -9.89 4.47
N LEU A 58 -6.68 -11.10 4.98
CA LEU A 58 -6.95 -12.31 4.23
C LEU A 58 -8.41 -12.68 4.39
N GLU A 59 -9.07 -12.96 3.29
CA GLU A 59 -10.43 -13.48 3.28
C GLU A 59 -10.34 -14.96 2.88
N MET A 60 -10.84 -15.84 3.73
CA MET A 60 -10.86 -17.28 3.50
C MET A 60 -12.29 -17.78 3.61
N TYR A 61 -12.53 -18.90 2.92
CA TYR A 61 -13.82 -19.59 2.82
C TYR A 61 -14.90 -18.75 2.13
N LYS A 62 -16.10 -19.28 2.05
CA LYS A 62 -17.24 -18.63 1.38
C LYS A 62 -18.51 -18.83 2.21
N GLY A 63 -19.50 -17.99 1.97
CA GLY A 63 -20.79 -18.07 2.66
C GLY A 63 -20.67 -17.79 4.15
N GLU A 64 -21.36 -18.57 4.97
CA GLU A 64 -21.41 -18.43 6.43
C GLU A 64 -20.06 -18.76 7.11
N ASP A 65 -19.24 -19.61 6.49
CA ASP A 65 -17.92 -19.99 7.00
C ASP A 65 -16.84 -18.94 6.71
N LYS A 66 -17.21 -17.81 6.07
CA LYS A 66 -16.27 -16.78 5.66
C LYS A 66 -15.58 -16.14 6.87
N ILE A 67 -14.25 -16.19 6.87
CA ILE A 67 -13.43 -15.54 7.89
C ILE A 67 -12.58 -14.44 7.27
N LYS A 68 -12.30 -13.39 8.06
CA LYS A 68 -11.38 -12.31 7.72
C LYS A 68 -10.30 -12.23 8.79
N ILE A 69 -9.06 -12.27 8.37
CA ILE A 69 -7.89 -12.24 9.24
C ILE A 69 -7.06 -11.03 8.89
N ARG A 70 -6.82 -10.12 9.82
CA ARG A 70 -5.94 -8.97 9.62
C ARG A 70 -4.52 -9.45 9.32
N VAL A 71 -3.90 -8.85 8.30
CA VAL A 71 -2.48 -9.01 7.99
C VAL A 71 -1.73 -7.85 8.63
N ILE A 72 -0.83 -8.19 9.53
CA ILE A 72 -0.01 -7.23 10.27
C ILE A 72 1.45 -7.48 9.91
N LEU A 73 2.17 -6.41 9.54
CA LEU A 73 3.60 -6.43 9.31
C LEU A 73 4.29 -5.50 10.31
N ASP A 74 5.56 -5.76 10.60
CA ASP A 74 6.36 -4.83 11.40
C ASP A 74 6.76 -3.63 10.54
N SER A 75 6.30 -2.43 10.91
CA SER A 75 6.58 -1.19 10.19
C SER A 75 8.07 -0.84 10.15
N HIS A 76 8.88 -1.35 11.08
CA HIS A 76 10.33 -1.16 11.08
C HIS A 76 10.99 -1.71 9.79
N PHE A 77 10.50 -2.84 9.27
CA PHE A 77 11.00 -3.40 8.02
C PHE A 77 10.46 -2.71 6.77
N LEU A 78 9.42 -1.90 6.91
CA LEU A 78 8.82 -1.17 5.79
C LEU A 78 9.43 0.22 5.61
N ILE A 79 9.71 0.91 6.72
CA ILE A 79 10.16 2.31 6.75
C ILE A 79 11.16 2.57 7.88
N GLY A 80 11.76 1.54 8.45
CA GLY A 80 12.71 1.69 9.55
C GLY A 80 14.06 2.31 9.13
N PRO A 81 14.91 2.67 10.11
CA PRO A 81 16.17 3.38 9.86
C PRO A 81 17.24 2.52 9.15
N ASP A 82 17.10 1.22 9.15
CA ASP A 82 18.14 0.28 8.69
C ASP A 82 17.94 -0.19 7.24
N GLY A 83 17.57 0.72 6.33
CA GLY A 83 17.47 0.43 4.91
C GLY A 83 16.23 -0.37 4.52
N ALA A 84 15.10 -0.03 5.10
CA ALA A 84 13.82 -0.62 4.74
C ALA A 84 13.51 -0.50 3.25
N HIS A 85 12.99 -1.55 2.65
CA HIS A 85 12.69 -1.63 1.24
C HIS A 85 11.39 -2.39 0.97
N ILE A 86 10.52 -1.79 0.15
CA ILE A 86 9.25 -2.40 -0.25
C ILE A 86 9.22 -2.53 -1.77
N ASN A 87 8.93 -3.72 -2.26
CA ASN A 87 8.65 -3.97 -3.67
C ASN A 87 7.22 -4.48 -3.83
N ILE A 88 6.41 -3.77 -4.62
CA ILE A 88 5.04 -4.15 -4.92
C ILE A 88 4.92 -4.54 -6.38
N SER A 89 4.76 -5.82 -6.63
CA SER A 89 4.63 -6.41 -7.97
C SER A 89 3.20 -6.85 -8.23
N GLY A 90 2.76 -6.77 -9.46
CA GLY A 90 1.40 -7.19 -9.85
C GLY A 90 1.16 -7.08 -11.35
N ILE A 91 0.05 -7.62 -11.81
CA ILE A 91 -0.36 -7.59 -13.22
C ILE A 91 -0.65 -6.15 -13.64
N SER A 92 -0.16 -5.74 -14.81
CA SER A 92 -0.41 -4.43 -15.39
C SER A 92 -1.89 -4.29 -15.80
N GLY A 93 -2.45 -3.09 -15.64
CA GLY A 93 -3.81 -2.76 -16.10
C GLY A 93 -4.91 -2.82 -15.04
N LEU A 94 -4.69 -3.43 -13.88
CA LEU A 94 -5.68 -3.53 -12.79
C LEU A 94 -5.55 -2.45 -11.72
N ALA A 95 -4.69 -1.46 -11.90
CA ALA A 95 -4.37 -0.40 -10.93
C ALA A 95 -3.98 -0.91 -9.50
N ALA A 96 -4.01 -2.21 -9.28
CA ALA A 96 -3.83 -2.83 -7.97
C ALA A 96 -2.50 -2.44 -7.29
N LYS A 97 -1.41 -2.29 -8.06
CA LYS A 97 -0.10 -1.89 -7.52
C LYS A 97 -0.13 -0.50 -6.91
N THR A 98 -0.59 0.49 -7.68
CA THR A 98 -0.65 1.89 -7.23
C THR A 98 -1.64 2.05 -6.09
N SER A 99 -2.84 1.45 -6.21
CA SER A 99 -3.87 1.52 -5.17
C SER A 99 -3.40 0.90 -3.86
N TYR A 100 -2.77 -0.27 -3.90
CA TYR A 100 -2.23 -0.90 -2.70
C TYR A 100 -1.06 -0.11 -2.10
N SER A 101 -0.19 0.44 -2.95
CA SER A 101 0.90 1.31 -2.48
C SER A 101 0.35 2.53 -1.72
N MET A 102 -0.65 3.19 -2.29
CA MET A 102 -1.28 4.35 -1.65
C MET A 102 -1.99 3.98 -0.35
N PHE A 103 -2.72 2.86 -0.34
CA PHE A 103 -3.33 2.33 0.88
C PHE A 103 -2.28 2.11 1.99
N LEU A 104 -1.19 1.39 1.68
CA LEU A 104 -0.14 1.08 2.64
C LEU A 104 0.55 2.35 3.18
N LEU A 105 0.91 3.28 2.29
CA LEU A 105 1.56 4.54 2.69
C LEU A 105 0.62 5.43 3.51
N ARG A 106 -0.69 5.42 3.21
CA ARG A 106 -1.67 6.15 4.02
C ARG A 106 -1.83 5.52 5.42
N ALA A 107 -1.81 4.19 5.51
CA ALA A 107 -1.81 3.48 6.79
C ALA A 107 -0.57 3.85 7.62
N ILE A 108 0.62 3.91 7.00
CA ILE A 108 1.86 4.36 7.62
C ILE A 108 1.73 5.81 8.12
N GLN A 109 1.27 6.73 7.29
CA GLN A 109 1.09 8.14 7.68
C GLN A 109 0.18 8.28 8.90
N SER A 110 -0.93 7.53 8.91
CA SER A 110 -1.88 7.54 10.03
C SER A 110 -1.25 7.02 11.32
N LYS A 111 -0.53 5.90 11.25
CA LYS A 111 0.13 5.28 12.40
C LYS A 111 1.15 6.20 13.05
N PHE A 112 2.07 6.76 12.28
CA PHE A 112 3.12 7.63 12.82
C PHE A 112 2.56 8.86 13.52
N ARG A 113 1.48 9.43 12.98
CA ARG A 113 0.84 10.59 13.57
C ARG A 113 0.16 10.29 14.91
N THR A 114 -0.44 9.13 15.04
CA THR A 114 -1.27 8.78 16.22
C THR A 114 -0.46 8.19 17.38
N GLU A 115 0.55 7.38 17.10
CA GLU A 115 1.24 6.61 18.13
C GLU A 115 2.47 7.31 18.70
N ASN A 116 3.25 7.98 17.85
CA ASN A 116 4.56 8.48 18.27
C ASN A 116 4.66 10.01 18.32
N GLY A 117 3.65 10.74 17.81
CA GLY A 117 3.77 12.19 17.58
C GLY A 117 4.80 12.56 16.51
N ASP A 118 5.45 11.56 15.91
CA ASP A 118 6.40 11.73 14.82
C ASP A 118 5.67 11.92 13.50
N THR A 119 6.34 12.57 12.55
CA THR A 119 5.81 12.76 11.20
C THR A 119 6.62 11.98 10.20
N CYS A 120 5.94 11.31 9.27
CA CYS A 120 6.56 10.66 8.13
C CYS A 120 6.30 11.47 6.87
N ALA A 121 7.37 11.88 6.18
CA ALA A 121 7.28 12.57 4.90
C ALA A 121 7.47 11.55 3.76
N PHE A 122 6.61 11.65 2.75
CA PHE A 122 6.71 10.85 1.54
C PHE A 122 7.06 11.73 0.34
N VAL A 123 7.94 11.25 -0.52
CA VAL A 123 8.25 11.87 -1.81
C VAL A 123 7.79 10.91 -2.91
N PHE A 124 6.84 11.35 -3.73
CA PHE A 124 6.30 10.59 -4.84
C PHE A 124 6.84 11.12 -6.17
N PHE A 125 7.52 10.27 -6.93
CA PHE A 125 7.88 10.57 -8.31
C PHE A 125 6.78 10.05 -9.25
N ASN A 126 5.92 10.97 -9.70
CA ASN A 126 4.83 10.61 -10.60
C ASN A 126 5.31 10.61 -12.06
N VAL A 127 5.54 9.42 -12.59
CA VAL A 127 5.99 9.22 -13.99
C VAL A 127 4.88 8.70 -14.91
N LYS A 128 3.66 8.50 -14.37
CA LYS A 128 2.52 7.92 -15.07
C LYS A 128 1.26 8.76 -14.91
N GLY A 129 1.05 9.68 -15.84
CA GLY A 129 -0.23 10.35 -15.97
C GLY A 129 -0.75 11.01 -14.68
N ARG A 130 -2.04 10.84 -14.42
CA ARG A 130 -2.78 11.56 -13.37
C ARG A 130 -2.95 10.77 -12.07
N ASP A 131 -2.43 9.57 -11.98
CA ASP A 131 -2.72 8.62 -10.89
C ASP A 131 -2.46 9.16 -9.47
N LEU A 132 -1.47 10.06 -9.32
CA LEU A 132 -1.09 10.63 -8.03
C LEU A 132 -1.48 12.11 -7.87
N MET A 133 -2.34 12.63 -8.76
CA MET A 133 -2.66 14.06 -8.77
C MET A 133 -3.79 14.48 -7.82
N ALA A 134 -4.46 13.53 -7.21
CA ALA A 134 -5.61 13.74 -6.33
C ALA A 134 -5.51 12.90 -5.04
N ILE A 135 -4.30 12.63 -4.57
CA ILE A 135 -4.09 11.80 -3.37
C ILE A 135 -4.57 12.47 -2.08
N ASP A 136 -4.78 13.78 -2.12
CA ASP A 136 -5.34 14.59 -1.04
C ASP A 136 -6.86 14.85 -1.18
N GLU A 137 -7.50 14.21 -2.14
CA GLU A 137 -8.95 14.29 -2.33
C GLU A 137 -9.65 13.03 -1.78
N PRO A 138 -10.84 13.19 -1.17
CA PRO A 138 -11.61 12.04 -0.68
C PRO A 138 -12.02 11.12 -1.83
N ASN A 139 -11.94 9.81 -1.61
CA ASN A 139 -12.49 8.84 -2.55
C ASN A 139 -14.02 8.77 -2.41
N LEU A 140 -14.72 9.47 -3.28
CA LEU A 140 -16.20 9.49 -3.31
C LEU A 140 -16.81 8.17 -3.77
N GLY A 141 -16.02 7.25 -4.30
CA GLY A 141 -16.48 5.93 -4.77
C GLY A 141 -16.47 4.85 -3.68
N LEU A 142 -16.05 5.15 -2.45
CA LEU A 142 -16.07 4.18 -1.35
C LEU A 142 -17.51 3.86 -0.95
N SER A 143 -17.85 2.57 -1.01
CA SER A 143 -19.12 2.06 -0.53
C SER A 143 -19.19 2.05 1.01
N SER A 144 -20.38 1.87 1.56
CA SER A 144 -20.54 1.70 3.02
C SER A 144 -19.81 0.44 3.52
N GLU A 145 -19.76 -0.61 2.72
CA GLU A 145 -19.01 -1.84 3.03
C GLU A 145 -17.51 -1.58 3.09
N ASP A 146 -16.96 -0.84 2.12
CA ASP A 146 -15.53 -0.47 2.13
C ASP A 146 -15.17 0.34 3.38
N LYS A 147 -15.99 1.32 3.74
CA LYS A 147 -15.78 2.11 4.97
C LYS A 147 -15.83 1.28 6.23
N GLN A 148 -16.75 0.30 6.27
CA GLN A 148 -16.81 -0.65 7.39
C GLN A 148 -15.52 -1.49 7.46
N ILE A 149 -14.98 -1.93 6.32
CA ILE A 149 -13.70 -2.66 6.27
C ILE A 149 -12.55 -1.80 6.81
N TYR A 150 -12.46 -0.53 6.43
CA TYR A 150 -11.45 0.38 6.99
C TYR A 150 -11.59 0.48 8.51
N SER A 151 -12.82 0.65 9.01
CA SER A 151 -13.11 0.71 10.45
C SER A 151 -12.72 -0.57 11.18
N ASP A 152 -13.08 -1.74 10.64
CA ASP A 152 -12.78 -3.06 11.21
C ASP A 152 -11.26 -3.31 11.28
N LEU A 153 -10.51 -2.75 10.35
CA LEU A 153 -9.05 -2.82 10.32
C LEU A 153 -8.38 -1.79 11.26
N GLY A 154 -9.14 -0.85 11.82
CA GLY A 154 -8.60 0.27 12.59
C GLY A 154 -7.85 1.27 11.72
N LEU A 155 -8.19 1.37 10.44
CA LEU A 155 -7.59 2.28 9.47
C LEU A 155 -8.54 3.44 9.17
N THR A 156 -7.97 4.53 8.65
CA THR A 156 -8.76 5.68 8.18
C THR A 156 -9.02 5.58 6.69
N ASP A 157 -10.21 5.98 6.26
CA ASP A 157 -10.63 6.13 4.86
C ASP A 157 -10.35 7.55 4.31
N THR A 158 -9.70 8.40 5.11
CA THR A 158 -9.38 9.79 4.72
C THR A 158 -8.17 9.85 3.77
N PRO A 159 -8.09 10.88 2.90
CA PRO A 159 -6.97 11.06 1.98
C PRO A 159 -5.66 11.41 2.69
N PHE A 160 -4.58 11.54 1.91
CA PHE A 160 -3.31 12.03 2.43
C PHE A 160 -3.43 13.47 2.92
N GLU A 161 -2.69 13.80 3.97
CA GLU A 161 -2.67 15.11 4.55
C GLU A 161 -1.38 15.86 4.21
N ASN A 162 -1.45 17.20 4.21
CA ASN A 162 -0.29 18.08 3.96
C ASN A 162 0.42 17.82 2.63
N VAL A 163 -0.33 17.47 1.58
CA VAL A 163 0.19 17.20 0.25
C VAL A 163 0.66 18.48 -0.42
N ARG A 164 1.82 18.41 -1.09
CA ARG A 164 2.38 19.46 -1.93
C ARG A 164 2.76 18.89 -3.30
N TYR A 165 2.41 19.60 -4.35
CA TYR A 165 2.70 19.24 -5.73
C TYR A 165 3.81 20.10 -6.28
N TYR A 166 4.84 19.49 -6.86
CA TYR A 166 5.97 20.18 -7.44
C TYR A 166 6.01 19.93 -8.94
N TYR A 167 5.99 21.00 -9.72
CA TYR A 167 6.00 20.97 -11.18
C TYR A 167 7.27 21.58 -11.75
N PRO A 168 7.82 21.03 -12.86
CA PRO A 168 8.90 21.66 -13.56
C PRO A 168 8.48 23.04 -14.09
N TYR A 169 9.36 24.03 -13.99
CA TYR A 169 9.11 25.35 -14.52
C TYR A 169 9.09 25.35 -16.06
N SER A 170 8.14 26.06 -16.65
CA SER A 170 8.10 26.33 -18.09
C SER A 170 8.16 27.84 -18.34
N LYS A 171 8.93 28.28 -19.37
CA LYS A 171 9.04 29.68 -19.75
C LYS A 171 7.77 30.23 -20.43
N SER A 172 6.98 29.37 -21.05
CA SER A 172 5.94 29.79 -21.97
C SER A 172 4.59 30.07 -21.32
N ASP A 173 4.31 29.50 -20.18
CA ASP A 173 3.10 29.76 -19.39
C ASP A 173 3.11 28.91 -18.13
N VAL A 174 2.56 29.42 -17.04
CA VAL A 174 2.38 28.69 -15.79
C VAL A 174 1.43 27.50 -15.94
N ALA A 175 0.53 27.55 -16.93
CA ALA A 175 -0.37 26.45 -17.30
C ALA A 175 0.27 25.40 -18.22
N LYS A 176 1.43 25.69 -18.82
CA LYS A 176 2.14 24.78 -19.74
C LYS A 176 3.32 24.09 -19.10
N VAL A 177 3.21 23.77 -17.84
CA VAL A 177 4.17 22.87 -17.19
C VAL A 177 4.21 21.57 -17.99
N GLN A 178 5.38 21.05 -18.29
CA GLN A 178 5.52 19.71 -18.88
C GLN A 178 5.08 18.66 -17.86
N SER A 179 3.79 18.48 -17.76
CA SER A 179 3.15 17.61 -16.77
C SER A 179 1.90 17.00 -17.40
N TYR A 180 1.54 15.83 -16.94
CA TYR A 180 0.29 15.17 -17.28
C TYR A 180 -0.93 15.76 -16.55
N ALA A 181 -0.71 16.70 -15.62
CA ALA A 181 -1.80 17.39 -14.94
C ALA A 181 -2.56 18.31 -15.90
N ALA A 182 -3.88 18.35 -15.80
CA ALA A 182 -4.65 19.32 -16.52
C ALA A 182 -4.36 20.75 -16.01
N PRO A 183 -4.35 21.78 -16.88
CA PRO A 183 -4.15 23.15 -16.43
C PRO A 183 -5.08 23.59 -15.30
N SER A 184 -6.36 23.17 -15.37
CA SER A 184 -7.36 23.42 -14.33
C SER A 184 -6.96 22.87 -12.96
N ASP A 185 -6.39 21.67 -12.93
CA ASP A 185 -5.96 21.01 -11.70
C ASP A 185 -4.80 21.81 -11.06
N ILE A 186 -3.82 22.21 -11.88
CA ILE A 186 -2.68 23.01 -11.43
C ILE A 186 -3.14 24.37 -10.89
N GLU A 187 -4.06 25.04 -11.59
CA GLU A 187 -4.62 26.33 -11.15
C GLU A 187 -5.38 26.19 -9.83
N GLN A 188 -6.17 25.12 -9.68
CA GLN A 188 -6.86 24.85 -8.41
C GLN A 188 -5.85 24.60 -7.28
N GLN A 189 -4.88 23.72 -7.50
CA GLN A 189 -3.84 23.43 -6.51
C GLN A 189 -3.01 24.67 -6.13
N LYS A 190 -2.81 25.61 -7.07
CA LYS A 190 -2.18 26.91 -6.79
C LYS A 190 -3.04 27.81 -5.92
N ARG A 191 -4.34 27.90 -6.21
CA ARG A 191 -5.29 28.66 -5.37
C ARG A 191 -5.28 28.11 -3.95
N ASP A 192 -5.18 26.79 -3.80
CA ASP A 192 -5.14 26.10 -2.51
C ASP A 192 -3.75 26.12 -1.86
N LYS A 193 -2.77 26.80 -2.48
CA LYS A 193 -1.37 26.90 -2.03
C LYS A 193 -0.67 25.56 -1.88
N LYS A 194 -1.08 24.56 -2.66
CA LYS A 194 -0.52 23.22 -2.67
C LYS A 194 0.44 22.98 -3.84
N ALA A 195 0.39 23.77 -4.91
CA ALA A 195 1.25 23.62 -6.09
C ALA A 195 2.41 24.61 -6.09
N PHE A 196 3.59 24.09 -6.37
CA PHE A 196 4.86 24.82 -6.45
C PHE A 196 5.56 24.50 -7.77
N THR A 197 6.33 25.44 -8.29
CA THR A 197 7.19 25.19 -9.45
C THR A 197 8.64 25.17 -9.04
N TYR A 198 9.44 24.32 -9.65
CA TYR A 198 10.88 24.26 -9.45
C TYR A 198 11.61 24.42 -10.77
N LYS A 199 12.80 24.98 -10.71
CA LYS A 199 13.73 25.09 -11.84
C LYS A 199 15.18 24.95 -11.35
N PHE A 200 16.02 24.48 -12.20
CA PHE A 200 17.45 24.56 -12.01
C PHE A 200 18.01 25.74 -12.81
N THR A 201 18.81 26.57 -12.17
CA THR A 201 19.50 27.70 -12.83
C THR A 201 20.99 27.47 -12.74
N PHE A 202 21.73 27.91 -13.75
CA PHE A 202 23.18 27.80 -13.77
C PHE A 202 23.83 28.47 -12.53
N ALA A 203 23.32 29.65 -12.16
CA ALA A 203 23.85 30.41 -11.03
C ALA A 203 23.75 29.63 -9.70
N ASP A 204 22.61 28.95 -9.48
CA ASP A 204 22.33 28.27 -8.21
C ASP A 204 22.81 26.81 -8.17
N ASN A 205 23.09 26.22 -9.34
CA ASN A 205 23.35 24.76 -9.46
C ASN A 205 24.61 24.43 -10.26
N LYS A 206 25.53 25.39 -10.43
CA LYS A 206 26.77 25.18 -11.21
C LYS A 206 27.65 24.05 -10.68
N ASP A 207 27.59 23.79 -9.39
CA ASP A 207 28.29 22.73 -8.69
C ASP A 207 27.66 21.33 -8.87
N LYS A 208 26.49 21.27 -9.52
CA LYS A 208 25.74 20.04 -9.78
C LYS A 208 25.56 19.73 -11.26
N LEU A 209 26.31 20.39 -12.12
CA LEU A 209 26.20 20.24 -13.59
C LEU A 209 26.44 18.81 -14.03
N ASP A 210 27.45 18.15 -13.48
CA ASP A 210 27.76 16.75 -13.81
C ASP A 210 26.56 15.81 -13.50
N LEU A 211 25.82 16.08 -12.43
CA LEU A 211 24.63 15.33 -12.09
C LEU A 211 23.43 15.69 -13.01
N LEU A 212 23.26 16.98 -13.31
CA LEU A 212 22.14 17.44 -14.14
C LEU A 212 22.30 17.05 -15.61
N LEU A 213 23.53 16.89 -16.10
CA LEU A 213 23.86 16.55 -17.49
C LEU A 213 24.34 15.11 -17.66
N ALA A 214 24.29 14.29 -16.63
CA ALA A 214 24.83 12.91 -16.64
C ALA A 214 24.24 11.99 -17.73
N ASN A 215 23.08 12.31 -18.29
CA ASN A 215 22.44 11.55 -19.37
C ASN A 215 22.43 12.30 -20.73
N GLU A 216 23.04 13.46 -20.81
CA GLU A 216 23.23 14.16 -22.09
C GLU A 216 24.48 13.56 -22.75
N GLU A 217 24.26 12.79 -23.82
CA GLU A 217 25.36 12.34 -24.68
C GLU A 217 25.87 13.54 -25.47
N ASP A 218 27.20 13.71 -25.48
CA ASP A 218 27.85 14.72 -26.30
C ASP A 218 27.59 14.37 -27.79
N PRO A 219 27.07 15.31 -28.63
CA PRO A 219 26.64 15.03 -30.01
C PRO A 219 27.80 14.66 -30.95
#